data_2c91ab61bd3ff9373db97d76f33cc790
#
_entry.id   2c91ab61bd3ff9373db97d76f33cc790
#
_cell.length_a   1.000
_cell.length_b   1.000
_cell.length_c   1.000
_cell.angle_alpha   90.00
_cell.angle_beta   90.00
_cell.angle_gamma   90.00
#
_symmetry.space_group_name_H-M   'P 1'
#
loop_
_entity.id
_entity.type
_entity.pdbx_description
1 polymer ?
#
loop_
_entity_poly.entity_id
_entity_poly.type
_entity_poly.pdbx_seq_one_letter_code
_entity_poly.pdbx_strand_id
1 'polypeptide(L)'
;MKLRITLLTAATLTAFSFAAHAAEKGTIMIMVNSLDNPYYASEAKGASEKAQALGYKTTVLSHGEDVKKQNELIDTAIGKKVQGIILANADSTASVAAVD
;
A
#
# COMPACT_ATOMS: atom_id res chain seq x y z
N MET A 1 -16.51 -25.37 66.33
CA MET A 1 -16.88 -24.59 65.19
C MET A 1 -15.74 -24.58 64.20
N LYS A 2 -15.85 -25.33 63.12
CA LYS A 2 -14.81 -25.33 62.09
C LYS A 2 -15.23 -24.37 60.99
N LEU A 3 -14.48 -23.25 60.86
CA LEU A 3 -14.68 -22.27 59.82
C LEU A 3 -14.05 -22.81 58.53
N ARG A 4 -14.89 -23.24 57.57
CA ARG A 4 -14.41 -23.62 56.26
C ARG A 4 -14.30 -22.35 55.43
N ILE A 5 -13.09 -21.87 55.29
CA ILE A 5 -12.79 -20.82 54.33
C ILE A 5 -12.71 -21.48 52.97
N THR A 6 -13.75 -21.28 52.16
CA THR A 6 -13.72 -21.67 50.75
C THR A 6 -12.99 -20.58 50.02
N LEU A 7 -11.74 -20.82 49.62
CA LEU A 7 -11.01 -19.95 48.72
C LEU A 7 -11.63 -20.08 47.34
N LEU A 8 -12.39 -19.07 46.95
CA LEU A 8 -12.85 -18.92 45.59
C LEU A 8 -11.71 -18.31 44.78
N THR A 9 -10.91 -19.13 44.14
CA THR A 9 -9.95 -18.67 43.15
C THR A 9 -10.71 -18.26 41.92
N ALA A 10 -10.96 -16.96 41.78
CA ALA A 10 -11.42 -16.39 40.54
C ALA A 10 -10.24 -16.42 39.57
N ALA A 11 -10.27 -17.40 38.68
CA ALA A 11 -9.39 -17.40 37.51
C ALA A 11 -9.87 -16.30 36.56
N THR A 12 -9.23 -15.14 36.65
CA THR A 12 -9.38 -14.11 35.64
C THR A 12 -8.70 -14.61 34.37
N LEU A 13 -9.48 -15.15 33.44
CA LEU A 13 -9.06 -15.34 32.06
C LEU A 13 -8.90 -13.96 31.45
N THR A 14 -7.69 -13.42 31.50
CA THR A 14 -7.31 -12.31 30.64
C THR A 14 -7.31 -12.85 29.19
N ALA A 15 -8.38 -12.64 28.50
CA ALA A 15 -8.43 -12.85 27.06
C ALA A 15 -7.50 -11.80 26.42
N PHE A 16 -6.26 -12.20 26.14
CA PHE A 16 -5.40 -11.45 25.23
C PHE A 16 -6.05 -11.47 23.87
N SER A 17 -6.83 -10.43 23.58
CA SER A 17 -7.24 -10.16 22.21
C SER A 17 -6.00 -9.80 21.42
N PHE A 18 -5.39 -10.79 20.78
CA PHE A 18 -4.47 -10.53 19.70
C PHE A 18 -5.31 -9.91 18.58
N ALA A 19 -5.38 -8.58 18.56
CA ALA A 19 -5.74 -7.88 17.36
C ALA A 19 -4.70 -8.30 16.31
N ALA A 20 -5.08 -9.19 15.40
CA ALA A 20 -4.27 -9.52 14.26
C ALA A 20 -4.20 -8.25 13.41
N HIS A 21 -3.22 -7.40 13.68
CA HIS A 21 -2.78 -6.42 12.73
C HIS A 21 -2.24 -7.25 11.57
N ALA A 22 -3.04 -7.34 10.48
CA ALA A 22 -2.52 -7.82 9.22
C ALA A 22 -1.29 -6.97 8.93
N ALA A 23 -0.11 -7.60 8.94
CA ALA A 23 1.13 -6.90 8.66
C ALA A 23 0.94 -6.16 7.32
N GLU A 24 1.11 -4.85 7.32
CA GLU A 24 1.05 -4.06 6.11
C GLU A 24 2.09 -4.61 5.14
N LYS A 25 1.65 -4.96 3.93
CA LYS A 25 2.52 -5.55 2.90
C LYS A 25 3.45 -4.53 2.26
N GLY A 26 3.38 -3.27 2.68
CA GLY A 26 4.11 -2.16 2.11
C GLY A 26 3.26 -1.32 1.17
N THR A 27 3.91 -0.52 0.34
CA THR A 27 3.26 0.45 -0.54
C THR A 27 3.42 0.06 -2.01
N ILE A 28 2.34 0.16 -2.77
CA ILE A 28 2.36 0.15 -4.23
C ILE A 28 2.20 1.59 -4.71
N MET A 29 3.11 2.04 -5.55
CA MET A 29 3.04 3.36 -6.17
C MET A 29 2.46 3.24 -7.57
N ILE A 30 1.41 4.01 -7.84
CA ILE A 30 0.68 3.97 -9.11
C ILE A 30 0.93 5.30 -9.82
N MET A 31 1.52 5.23 -10.99
CA MET A 31 1.89 6.40 -11.79
C MET A 31 1.12 6.38 -13.10
N VAL A 32 0.37 7.44 -13.34
CA VAL A 32 -0.47 7.59 -14.54
C VAL A 32 -0.16 8.89 -15.27
N ASN A 33 -0.65 9.00 -16.51
CA ASN A 33 -0.38 10.14 -17.35
C ASN A 33 -1.03 11.42 -16.84
N SER A 34 -2.28 11.35 -16.41
CA SER A 34 -3.02 12.50 -15.87
C SER A 34 -4.18 12.04 -15.02
N LEU A 35 -4.40 12.69 -13.89
CA LEU A 35 -5.56 12.43 -13.04
C LEU A 35 -6.79 13.26 -13.44
N ASP A 36 -6.60 14.27 -14.31
CA ASP A 36 -7.70 15.06 -14.86
C ASP A 36 -8.38 14.34 -16.03
N ASN A 37 -7.71 13.37 -16.64
CA ASN A 37 -8.28 12.55 -17.69
C ASN A 37 -9.06 11.38 -17.05
N PRO A 38 -10.37 11.24 -17.29
CA PRO A 38 -11.20 10.20 -16.70
C PRO A 38 -10.71 8.77 -16.95
N TYR A 39 -10.06 8.51 -18.07
CA TYR A 39 -9.48 7.21 -18.38
C TYR A 39 -8.39 6.84 -17.34
N TYR A 40 -7.40 7.68 -17.19
CA TYR A 40 -6.30 7.42 -16.26
C TYR A 40 -6.73 7.50 -14.80
N ALA A 41 -7.68 8.36 -14.49
CA ALA A 41 -8.26 8.42 -13.14
C ALA A 41 -8.98 7.10 -12.78
N SER A 42 -9.69 6.51 -13.72
CA SER A 42 -10.36 5.21 -13.53
C SER A 42 -9.36 4.06 -13.42
N GLU A 43 -8.31 4.08 -14.22
CA GLU A 43 -7.21 3.11 -14.17
C GLU A 43 -6.52 3.15 -12.80
N ALA A 44 -6.14 4.35 -12.35
CA ALA A 44 -5.51 4.53 -11.04
C ALA A 44 -6.43 4.09 -9.89
N LYS A 45 -7.72 4.42 -9.98
CA LYS A 45 -8.71 4.00 -8.98
C LYS A 45 -8.81 2.49 -8.90
N GLY A 46 -8.97 1.80 -10.02
CA GLY A 46 -9.07 0.34 -10.06
C GLY A 46 -7.81 -0.34 -9.54
N ALA A 47 -6.63 0.13 -9.93
CA ALA A 47 -5.36 -0.38 -9.45
C ALA A 47 -5.21 -0.17 -7.93
N SER A 48 -5.57 1.01 -7.44
CA SER A 48 -5.49 1.35 -6.02
C SER A 48 -6.44 0.48 -5.19
N GLU A 49 -7.68 0.34 -5.61
CA GLU A 49 -8.67 -0.49 -4.92
C GLU A 49 -8.23 -1.96 -4.83
N LYS A 50 -7.69 -2.50 -5.91
CA LYS A 50 -7.20 -3.88 -5.93
C LYS A 50 -5.97 -4.06 -5.04
N ALA A 51 -5.02 -3.15 -5.09
CA ALA A 51 -3.84 -3.21 -4.23
C ALA A 51 -4.22 -3.12 -2.75
N GLN A 52 -5.15 -2.24 -2.39
CA GLN A 52 -5.66 -2.10 -1.02
C GLN A 52 -6.40 -3.37 -0.57
N ALA A 53 -7.21 -3.97 -1.43
CA ALA A 53 -7.87 -5.24 -1.15
C ALA A 53 -6.88 -6.38 -0.87
N LEU A 54 -5.69 -6.31 -1.46
CA LEU A 54 -4.60 -7.26 -1.24
C LEU A 54 -3.72 -6.91 -0.01
N GLY A 55 -4.01 -5.83 0.70
CA GLY A 55 -3.32 -5.45 1.93
C GLY A 55 -2.17 -4.45 1.75
N TYR A 56 -2.04 -3.83 0.57
CA TYR A 56 -1.04 -2.81 0.33
C TYR A 56 -1.58 -1.40 0.62
N LYS A 57 -0.71 -0.50 1.02
CA LYS A 57 -0.95 0.93 0.89
C LYS A 57 -0.72 1.36 -0.56
N THR A 58 -1.39 2.41 -0.99
CA THR A 58 -1.22 2.94 -2.34
C THR A 58 -0.91 4.42 -2.32
N THR A 59 -0.06 4.83 -3.25
CA THR A 59 0.19 6.23 -3.58
C THR A 59 -0.05 6.42 -5.07
N VAL A 60 -0.94 7.33 -5.43
CA VAL A 60 -1.28 7.62 -6.82
C VAL A 60 -0.65 8.95 -7.21
N LEU A 61 0.09 8.96 -8.30
CA LEU A 61 0.79 10.13 -8.83
C LEU A 61 0.59 10.24 -10.33
N SER A 62 0.70 11.45 -10.87
CA SER A 62 0.71 11.67 -12.31
C SER A 62 2.03 12.28 -12.76
N HIS A 63 2.53 11.86 -13.92
CA HIS A 63 3.75 12.41 -14.51
C HIS A 63 3.48 13.43 -15.61
N GLY A 64 2.22 13.64 -15.99
CA GLY A 64 1.84 14.63 -16.99
C GLY A 64 2.40 14.38 -18.38
N GLU A 65 2.66 13.11 -18.73
CA GLU A 65 3.32 12.71 -20.00
C GLU A 65 4.77 13.25 -20.13
N ASP A 66 5.37 13.65 -19.01
CA ASP A 66 6.74 14.13 -18.94
C ASP A 66 7.68 13.01 -18.49
N VAL A 67 8.57 12.57 -19.39
CA VAL A 67 9.53 11.49 -19.12
C VAL A 67 10.46 11.82 -17.97
N LYS A 68 10.92 13.06 -17.88
CA LYS A 68 11.78 13.49 -16.78
C LYS A 68 11.08 13.36 -15.43
N LYS A 69 9.85 13.85 -15.35
CA LYS A 69 9.04 13.73 -14.14
C LYS A 69 8.75 12.28 -13.79
N GLN A 70 8.42 11.44 -14.79
CA GLN A 70 8.23 10.01 -14.59
C GLN A 70 9.47 9.37 -13.95
N ASN A 71 10.66 9.65 -14.50
CA ASN A 71 11.90 9.05 -14.01
C ASN A 71 12.23 9.54 -12.58
N GLU A 72 11.99 10.81 -12.27
CA GLU A 72 12.12 11.36 -10.92
C GLU A 72 11.18 10.67 -9.93
N LEU A 73 9.93 10.36 -10.33
CA LEU A 73 8.98 9.63 -9.52
C LEU A 73 9.39 8.17 -9.30
N ILE A 74 9.95 7.53 -10.32
CA ILE A 74 10.49 6.16 -10.20
C ILE A 74 11.67 6.14 -9.22
N ASP A 75 12.59 7.07 -9.35
CA ASP A 75 13.74 7.21 -8.43
C ASP A 75 13.25 7.44 -6.98
N THR A 76 12.23 8.25 -6.81
CA THR A 76 11.60 8.47 -5.50
C THR A 76 11.01 7.17 -4.94
N ALA A 77 10.31 6.40 -5.77
CA ALA A 77 9.74 5.12 -5.38
C ALA A 77 10.81 4.12 -4.94
N ILE A 78 11.91 4.05 -5.69
CA ILE A 78 13.07 3.21 -5.36
C ILE A 78 13.69 3.66 -4.02
N GLY A 79 13.88 4.96 -3.83
CA GLY A 79 14.42 5.51 -2.59
C GLY A 79 13.54 5.27 -1.37
N LYS A 80 12.23 5.25 -1.55
CA LYS A 80 11.25 4.90 -0.50
C LYS A 80 11.07 3.39 -0.31
N LYS A 81 11.72 2.56 -1.11
CA LYS A 81 11.64 1.09 -1.05
C LYS A 81 10.20 0.59 -1.14
N VAL A 82 9.42 1.13 -2.06
CA VAL A 82 8.06 0.63 -2.32
C VAL A 82 8.10 -0.82 -2.80
N GLN A 83 7.03 -1.56 -2.56
CA GLN A 83 6.95 -2.98 -2.93
C GLN A 83 6.75 -3.20 -4.43
N GLY A 84 6.17 -2.24 -5.11
CA GLY A 84 5.95 -2.31 -6.54
C GLY A 84 5.52 -0.98 -7.11
N ILE A 85 5.66 -0.86 -8.42
CA ILE A 85 5.23 0.29 -9.20
C ILE A 85 4.29 -0.22 -10.28
N ILE A 86 3.13 0.41 -10.40
CA ILE A 86 2.23 0.25 -11.55
C ILE A 86 2.40 1.51 -12.39
N LEU A 87 2.84 1.35 -13.61
CA LEU A 87 3.22 2.45 -14.48
C LEU A 87 2.41 2.48 -15.78
N ALA A 88 1.63 3.52 -15.97
CA ALA A 88 1.21 3.95 -17.29
C ALA A 88 2.31 4.89 -17.81
N ASN A 89 3.13 4.42 -18.73
CA ASN A 89 4.37 5.09 -19.10
C ASN A 89 4.17 6.37 -19.92
N ALA A 90 5.05 7.33 -19.72
CA ALA A 90 5.06 8.60 -20.46
C ALA A 90 5.51 8.42 -21.92
N ASP A 91 6.41 7.49 -22.19
CA ASP A 91 6.95 7.21 -23.52
C ASP A 91 7.45 5.75 -23.60
N SER A 92 7.10 5.06 -24.68
CA SER A 92 7.40 3.63 -24.81
C SER A 92 8.88 3.30 -24.96
N THR A 93 9.68 4.23 -25.49
CA THR A 93 11.11 4.04 -25.71
C THR A 93 11.94 4.58 -24.55
N ALA A 94 11.69 5.83 -24.14
CA ALA A 94 12.44 6.49 -23.09
C ALA A 94 12.23 5.90 -21.71
N SER A 95 11.11 5.21 -21.50
CA SER A 95 10.81 4.57 -20.21
C SER A 95 11.56 3.26 -19.96
N VAL A 96 12.12 2.62 -20.99
CA VAL A 96 12.81 1.32 -20.87
C VAL A 96 13.95 1.39 -19.88
N ALA A 97 14.84 2.38 -20.03
CA ALA A 97 16.00 2.52 -19.14
C ALA A 97 15.63 2.80 -17.67
N ALA A 98 14.42 3.29 -17.41
CA ALA A 98 13.96 3.57 -16.05
C ALA A 98 13.40 2.33 -15.33
N VAL A 99 13.00 1.30 -16.10
CA VAL A 99 12.41 0.07 -15.54
C VAL A 99 13.35 -1.13 -15.57
N ASP A 100 14.42 -1.07 -16.33
CA ASP A 100 15.47 -2.09 -16.38
C ASP A 100 16.48 -1.91 -15.22
#